data_a9ba5a470fb478d7e794edf563f494a6
#
_entry.id   a9ba5a470fb478d7e794edf563f494a6
#
_cell.length_a   1.000
_cell.length_b   1.000
_cell.length_c   1.000
_cell.angle_alpha   90.00
_cell.angle_beta   90.00
_cell.angle_gamma   90.00
#
_symmetry.space_group_name_H-M   'P 1'
#
loop_
_entity.id
_entity.type
_entity.pdbx_description
1 polymer ?
#
loop_
_entity_poly.entity_id
_entity_poly.type
_entity_poly.pdbx_seq_one_letter_code
_entity_poly.pdbx_strand_id
1 'polypeptide(L)'
;CEAAAYYATKGKTLWDVMIDMYEKYGYCVDSITAMDFPGLEGMDKMKAMLANLRENPLKDIAGYKVLKIRDYSKDTVLDVESGKVGPTGLPSSDVLYYELEGGAWVCVRPSGTEPKIKFYYGVKASSMDEAQVESAKFAEWAKAQA
;
A
#
# COMPACT_ATOMS: atom_id res chain seq x y z
N CYS A 1 14.28 -19.99 15.41
CA CYS A 1 14.77 -20.69 16.61
C CYS A 1 15.81 -19.88 17.39
N GLU A 2 16.88 -19.39 16.75
CA GLU A 2 17.97 -18.66 17.43
C GLU A 2 17.48 -17.39 18.12
N ALA A 3 16.71 -16.53 17.45
CA ALA A 3 16.11 -15.34 18.07
C ALA A 3 15.22 -15.70 19.26
N ALA A 4 14.39 -16.74 19.15
CA ALA A 4 13.53 -17.18 20.22
C ALA A 4 14.34 -17.65 21.45
N ALA A 5 15.41 -18.43 21.24
CA ALA A 5 16.30 -18.86 22.30
C ALA A 5 17.00 -17.68 22.98
N TYR A 6 17.50 -16.71 22.19
CA TYR A 6 18.14 -15.50 22.72
C TYR A 6 17.20 -14.68 23.60
N TYR A 7 15.96 -14.45 23.15
CA TYR A 7 15.01 -13.66 23.94
C TYR A 7 14.47 -14.44 25.14
N ALA A 8 14.36 -15.78 25.04
CA ALA A 8 14.01 -16.63 26.20
C ALA A 8 15.02 -16.48 27.35
N THR A 9 16.33 -16.31 27.06
CA THR A 9 17.35 -16.03 28.10
C THR A 9 17.12 -14.68 28.80
N LYS A 10 16.32 -13.78 28.21
CA LYS A 10 15.94 -12.48 28.76
C LYS A 10 14.53 -12.46 29.35
N GLY A 11 13.89 -13.63 29.48
CA GLY A 11 12.54 -13.77 29.98
C GLY A 11 11.46 -13.21 29.05
N LYS A 12 11.77 -13.07 27.75
CA LYS A 12 10.85 -12.55 26.73
C LYS A 12 10.50 -13.62 25.70
N THR A 13 9.24 -13.61 25.26
CA THR A 13 8.79 -14.31 24.06
C THR A 13 9.04 -13.45 22.80
N LEU A 14 8.96 -14.03 21.61
CA LEU A 14 9.00 -13.24 20.36
C LEU A 14 7.83 -12.26 20.24
N TRP A 15 6.69 -12.58 20.86
CA TRP A 15 5.54 -11.69 20.93
C TRP A 15 5.87 -10.43 21.75
N ASP A 16 6.46 -10.60 22.93
CA ASP A 16 6.87 -9.46 23.77
C ASP A 16 7.84 -8.55 23.02
N VAL A 17 8.79 -9.15 22.27
CA VAL A 17 9.74 -8.39 21.44
C VAL A 17 9.04 -7.64 20.31
N MET A 18 8.00 -8.23 19.71
CA MET A 18 7.22 -7.55 18.68
C MET A 18 6.46 -6.36 19.25
N ILE A 19 5.90 -6.48 20.44
CA ILE A 19 5.25 -5.36 21.14
C ILE A 19 6.27 -4.26 21.46
N ASP A 20 7.45 -4.62 22.01
CA ASP A 20 8.53 -3.64 22.24
C ASP A 20 8.90 -2.87 20.94
N MET A 21 8.91 -3.55 19.79
CA MET A 21 9.17 -2.90 18.50
C MET A 21 8.04 -1.94 18.10
N TYR A 22 6.79 -2.34 18.27
CA TYR A 22 5.65 -1.46 18.01
C TYR A 22 5.67 -0.22 18.90
N GLU A 23 5.93 -0.39 20.20
CA GLU A 23 6.05 0.73 21.14
C GLU A 23 7.18 1.68 20.76
N LYS A 24 8.32 1.12 20.31
CA LYS A 24 9.51 1.92 19.97
C LYS A 24 9.40 2.62 18.61
N TYR A 25 8.83 1.96 17.60
CA TYR A 25 8.90 2.41 16.20
C TYR A 25 7.54 2.85 15.65
N GLY A 26 6.46 2.65 16.40
CA GLY A 26 5.06 2.85 16.00
C GLY A 26 4.38 1.56 15.55
N TYR A 27 3.08 1.55 15.66
CA TYR A 27 2.23 0.42 15.30
C TYR A 27 1.96 0.45 13.80
N CYS A 28 2.44 -0.57 13.08
CA CYS A 28 2.24 -0.70 11.63
C CYS A 28 1.27 -1.85 11.35
N VAL A 29 0.29 -1.59 10.49
CA VAL A 29 -0.66 -2.59 9.98
C VAL A 29 -0.59 -2.58 8.47
N ASP A 30 -0.21 -3.73 7.89
CA ASP A 30 -0.24 -3.98 6.45
C ASP A 30 -1.45 -4.84 6.11
N SER A 31 -2.16 -4.47 5.06
CA SER A 31 -3.39 -5.14 4.64
C SER A 31 -3.50 -5.23 3.13
N ILE A 32 -4.46 -6.03 2.67
CA ILE A 32 -4.73 -6.24 1.25
C ILE A 32 -6.24 -6.25 1.00
N THR A 33 -6.65 -5.56 -0.06
CA THR A 33 -7.99 -5.69 -0.64
C THR A 33 -7.84 -6.19 -2.07
N ALA A 34 -8.51 -7.29 -2.39
CA ALA A 34 -8.59 -7.80 -3.76
C ALA A 34 -9.93 -7.43 -4.37
N MET A 35 -9.91 -7.03 -5.64
CA MET A 35 -11.07 -6.68 -6.42
C MET A 35 -11.12 -7.56 -7.67
N ASP A 36 -12.18 -8.32 -7.81
CA ASP A 36 -12.44 -9.17 -8.97
C ASP A 36 -13.30 -8.43 -9.99
N PHE A 37 -12.99 -8.58 -11.26
CA PHE A 37 -13.76 -8.05 -12.38
C PHE A 37 -14.37 -9.20 -13.19
N PRO A 38 -15.54 -9.73 -12.79
CA PRO A 38 -16.13 -10.89 -13.43
C PRO A 38 -16.66 -10.57 -14.83
N GLY A 39 -16.77 -11.61 -15.66
CA GLY A 39 -17.35 -11.54 -17.00
C GLY A 39 -16.33 -11.28 -18.10
N LEU A 40 -16.80 -11.34 -19.36
CA LEU A 40 -15.97 -11.21 -20.56
C LEU A 40 -15.26 -9.85 -20.67
N GLU A 41 -15.89 -8.79 -20.16
CA GLU A 41 -15.34 -7.43 -20.16
C GLU A 41 -14.45 -7.13 -18.94
N GLY A 42 -14.25 -8.10 -18.04
CA GLY A 42 -13.54 -7.88 -16.78
C GLY A 42 -12.12 -7.38 -16.97
N MET A 43 -11.38 -7.93 -17.94
CA MET A 43 -10.03 -7.45 -18.24
C MET A 43 -9.99 -6.02 -18.75
N ASP A 44 -10.99 -5.60 -19.55
CA ASP A 44 -11.02 -4.24 -20.09
C ASP A 44 -11.42 -3.23 -19.02
N LYS A 45 -12.35 -3.57 -18.14
CA LYS A 45 -12.69 -2.77 -16.96
C LYS A 45 -11.50 -2.58 -16.02
N MET A 46 -10.76 -3.66 -15.76
CA MET A 46 -9.54 -3.63 -14.97
C MET A 46 -8.48 -2.70 -15.57
N LYS A 47 -8.24 -2.78 -16.88
CA LYS A 47 -7.30 -1.91 -17.61
C LYS A 47 -7.75 -0.46 -17.60
N ALA A 48 -9.05 -0.21 -17.80
CA ALA A 48 -9.62 1.14 -17.77
C ALA A 48 -9.46 1.80 -16.41
N MET A 49 -9.69 1.06 -15.31
CA MET A 49 -9.47 1.53 -13.95
C MET A 49 -8.01 1.93 -13.71
N LEU A 50 -7.05 1.08 -14.11
CA LEU A 50 -5.62 1.37 -13.97
C LEU A 50 -5.20 2.57 -14.83
N ALA A 51 -5.73 2.68 -16.06
CA ALA A 51 -5.50 3.84 -16.91
C ALA A 51 -6.01 5.12 -16.25
N ASN A 52 -7.21 5.10 -15.68
CA ASN A 52 -7.78 6.23 -14.96
C ASN A 52 -6.90 6.68 -13.76
N LEU A 53 -6.40 5.74 -12.95
CA LEU A 53 -5.49 6.04 -11.84
C LEU A 53 -4.15 6.67 -12.30
N ARG A 54 -3.69 6.34 -13.53
CA ARG A 54 -2.48 6.90 -14.14
C ARG A 54 -2.69 8.27 -14.76
N GLU A 55 -3.85 8.50 -15.37
CA GLU A 55 -4.18 9.75 -16.07
C GLU A 55 -4.65 10.84 -15.11
N ASN A 56 -5.22 10.44 -13.98
CA ASN A 56 -5.74 11.34 -12.95
C ASN A 56 -4.98 11.16 -11.64
N PRO A 57 -3.79 11.78 -11.50
CA PRO A 57 -2.97 11.66 -10.29
C PRO A 57 -3.74 12.07 -9.05
N LEU A 58 -3.86 11.15 -8.10
CA LEU A 58 -4.58 11.38 -6.85
C LEU A 58 -3.76 12.30 -5.94
N LYS A 59 -4.44 13.23 -5.27
CA LYS A 59 -3.84 14.12 -4.26
C LYS A 59 -4.11 13.66 -2.84
N ASP A 60 -5.14 12.82 -2.67
CA ASP A 60 -5.59 12.25 -1.39
C ASP A 60 -6.03 10.81 -1.59
N ILE A 61 -5.72 9.96 -0.62
CA ILE A 61 -6.18 8.57 -0.52
C ILE A 61 -6.61 8.32 0.91
N ALA A 62 -7.88 8.01 1.13
CA ALA A 62 -8.46 7.68 2.43
C ALA A 62 -8.23 8.77 3.51
N GLY A 63 -8.11 10.05 3.09
CA GLY A 63 -7.83 11.18 3.98
C GLY A 63 -6.34 11.47 4.21
N TYR A 64 -5.45 10.73 3.53
CA TYR A 64 -4.00 10.96 3.58
C TYR A 64 -3.51 11.68 2.33
N LYS A 65 -2.75 12.76 2.50
CA LYS A 65 -2.11 13.48 1.39
C LYS A 65 -1.15 12.57 0.64
N VAL A 66 -1.26 12.51 -0.69
CA VAL A 66 -0.31 11.81 -1.55
C VAL A 66 0.93 12.68 -1.73
N LEU A 67 2.09 12.15 -1.37
CA LEU A 67 3.37 12.83 -1.50
C LEU A 67 4.04 12.50 -2.83
N LYS A 68 4.09 11.20 -3.19
CA LYS A 68 4.67 10.74 -4.45
C LYS A 68 3.86 9.64 -5.08
N ILE A 69 3.90 9.59 -6.40
CA ILE A 69 3.30 8.53 -7.21
C ILE A 69 4.41 7.90 -8.05
N ARG A 70 4.61 6.59 -7.90
CA ARG A 70 5.55 5.80 -8.70
C ARG A 70 4.77 4.95 -9.69
N ASP A 71 4.95 5.17 -10.97
CA ASP A 71 4.45 4.30 -12.03
C ASP A 71 5.61 3.49 -12.60
N TYR A 72 5.72 2.23 -12.18
CA TYR A 72 6.79 1.35 -12.63
C TYR A 72 6.64 0.93 -14.09
N SER A 73 5.45 1.03 -14.67
CA SER A 73 5.25 0.74 -16.10
C SER A 73 5.85 1.81 -17.01
N LYS A 74 5.92 3.05 -16.51
CA LYS A 74 6.46 4.22 -17.22
C LYS A 74 7.84 4.66 -16.73
N ASP A 75 8.41 3.96 -15.76
CA ASP A 75 9.65 4.35 -15.06
C ASP A 75 9.59 5.80 -14.55
N THR A 76 8.48 6.19 -13.90
CA THR A 76 8.31 7.57 -13.42
C THR A 76 8.01 7.64 -11.94
N VAL A 77 8.57 8.65 -11.27
CA VAL A 77 8.24 9.10 -9.92
C VAL A 77 7.77 10.55 -10.00
N LEU A 78 6.50 10.79 -9.75
CA LEU A 78 5.93 12.14 -9.65
C LEU A 78 5.94 12.58 -8.19
N ASP A 79 6.60 13.68 -7.89
CA ASP A 79 6.42 14.41 -6.63
C ASP A 79 5.19 15.31 -6.79
N VAL A 80 4.14 15.02 -6.02
CA VAL A 80 2.81 15.63 -6.22
C VAL A 80 2.78 17.11 -5.86
N GLU A 81 3.60 17.53 -4.88
CA GLU A 81 3.63 18.93 -4.42
C GLU A 81 4.41 19.82 -5.39
N SER A 82 5.58 19.38 -5.81
CA SER A 82 6.44 20.18 -6.71
C SER A 82 6.15 19.98 -8.20
N GLY A 83 5.42 18.91 -8.56
CA GLY A 83 5.19 18.51 -9.95
C GLY A 83 6.43 17.94 -10.64
N LYS A 84 7.53 17.72 -9.92
CA LYS A 84 8.76 17.17 -10.51
C LYS A 84 8.59 15.70 -10.83
N VAL A 85 9.09 15.30 -11.99
CA VAL A 85 9.12 13.91 -12.43
C VAL A 85 10.56 13.43 -12.55
N GLY A 86 10.84 12.25 -12.02
CA GLY A 86 12.12 11.55 -12.13
C GLY A 86 11.93 10.07 -12.45
N PRO A 87 13.01 9.31 -12.72
CA PRO A 87 12.93 7.87 -12.94
C PRO A 87 12.79 7.11 -11.61
N THR A 88 12.19 5.92 -11.66
CA THR A 88 12.18 4.97 -10.53
C THR A 88 13.53 4.27 -10.39
N GLY A 89 14.22 4.07 -11.51
CA GLY A 89 15.48 3.31 -11.59
C GLY A 89 15.29 1.81 -11.36
N LEU A 90 14.08 1.29 -11.50
CA LEU A 90 13.74 -0.11 -11.28
C LEU A 90 13.17 -0.76 -12.56
N PRO A 91 13.23 -2.11 -12.69
CA PRO A 91 12.67 -2.80 -13.82
C PRO A 91 11.18 -2.49 -14.01
N SER A 92 10.75 -2.40 -15.30
CA SER A 92 9.35 -2.13 -15.64
C SER A 92 8.42 -3.22 -15.11
N SER A 93 7.33 -2.80 -14.49
CA SER A 93 6.24 -3.67 -14.05
C SER A 93 4.93 -2.89 -14.02
N ASP A 94 3.80 -3.60 -14.18
CA ASP A 94 2.47 -2.97 -14.13
C ASP A 94 2.05 -2.74 -12.68
N VAL A 95 2.66 -1.76 -12.02
CA VAL A 95 2.45 -1.41 -10.63
C VAL A 95 2.39 0.11 -10.48
N LEU A 96 1.41 0.58 -9.71
CA LEU A 96 1.36 1.94 -9.17
C LEU A 96 1.63 1.91 -7.67
N TYR A 97 2.46 2.81 -7.19
CA TYR A 97 2.78 2.93 -5.76
C TYR A 97 2.64 4.39 -5.33
N TYR A 98 1.88 4.60 -4.26
CA TYR A 98 1.62 5.90 -3.67
C TYR A 98 2.32 5.99 -2.31
N GLU A 99 3.20 6.97 -2.16
CA GLU A 99 3.76 7.37 -0.87
C GLU A 99 2.84 8.42 -0.27
N LEU A 100 2.39 8.20 0.95
CA LEU A 100 1.44 9.05 1.64
C LEU A 100 2.08 9.71 2.86
N GLU A 101 1.45 10.75 3.36
CA GLU A 101 1.87 11.36 4.62
C GLU A 101 1.82 10.38 5.79
N GLY A 102 2.54 10.68 6.88
CA GLY A 102 2.59 9.82 8.06
C GLY A 102 3.31 8.48 7.85
N GLY A 103 3.92 8.25 6.67
CA GLY A 103 4.56 6.98 6.32
C GLY A 103 3.59 5.89 5.88
N ALA A 104 2.33 6.25 5.61
CA ALA A 104 1.37 5.36 4.98
C ALA A 104 1.69 5.18 3.48
N TRP A 105 1.19 4.09 2.89
CA TRP A 105 1.44 3.80 1.48
C TRP A 105 0.34 2.93 0.89
N VAL A 106 0.17 3.01 -0.44
CA VAL A 106 -0.71 2.13 -1.22
C VAL A 106 0.03 1.63 -2.44
N CYS A 107 -0.08 0.34 -2.73
CA CYS A 107 0.43 -0.29 -3.93
C CYS A 107 -0.71 -0.97 -4.69
N VAL A 108 -0.91 -0.57 -5.94
CA VAL A 108 -1.96 -1.12 -6.82
C VAL A 108 -1.30 -2.02 -7.85
N ARG A 109 -1.68 -3.29 -7.84
CA ARG A 109 -1.10 -4.31 -8.73
C ARG A 109 -2.18 -5.16 -9.38
N PRO A 110 -2.33 -5.15 -10.72
CA PRO A 110 -3.19 -6.08 -11.42
C PRO A 110 -2.59 -7.50 -11.42
N SER A 111 -3.44 -8.49 -11.50
CA SER A 111 -3.02 -9.86 -11.83
C SER A 111 -2.68 -9.96 -13.32
N GLY A 112 -1.60 -10.68 -13.64
CA GLY A 112 -1.21 -10.91 -15.04
C GLY A 112 -2.07 -11.95 -15.76
N THR A 113 -2.82 -12.78 -15.04
CA THR A 113 -3.54 -13.95 -15.57
C THR A 113 -5.04 -13.92 -15.29
N GLU A 114 -5.48 -13.12 -14.34
CA GLU A 114 -6.88 -13.05 -13.90
C GLU A 114 -7.37 -11.61 -13.95
N PRO A 115 -8.66 -11.34 -14.20
CA PRO A 115 -9.23 -10.00 -14.12
C PRO A 115 -9.43 -9.59 -12.66
N LYS A 116 -8.31 -9.32 -12.00
CA LYS A 116 -8.22 -9.02 -10.56
C LYS A 116 -7.18 -7.95 -10.30
N ILE A 117 -7.52 -6.97 -9.47
CA ILE A 117 -6.57 -5.98 -8.91
C ILE A 117 -6.40 -6.23 -7.42
N LYS A 118 -5.18 -6.12 -6.94
CA LYS A 118 -4.85 -6.14 -5.53
C LYS A 118 -4.35 -4.76 -5.10
N PHE A 119 -4.96 -4.24 -4.04
CA PHE A 119 -4.53 -3.06 -3.33
C PHE A 119 -3.84 -3.52 -2.05
N TYR A 120 -2.53 -3.31 -1.98
CA TYR A 120 -1.76 -3.47 -0.75
C TYR A 120 -1.65 -2.09 -0.13
N TYR A 121 -1.78 -1.99 1.16
CA TYR A 121 -1.63 -0.72 1.87
C TYR A 121 -1.10 -0.95 3.27
N GLY A 122 -0.32 0.00 3.75
CA GLY A 122 0.24 0.00 5.09
C GLY A 122 0.01 1.35 5.74
N VAL A 123 -0.31 1.29 7.02
CA VAL A 123 -0.51 2.46 7.87
C VAL A 123 0.37 2.37 9.11
N LYS A 124 0.72 3.53 9.65
CA LYS A 124 1.45 3.64 10.90
C LYS A 124 0.68 4.55 11.84
N ALA A 125 0.49 4.12 13.09
CA ALA A 125 -0.25 4.85 14.11
C ALA A 125 0.41 4.77 15.49
N SER A 126 -0.18 5.45 16.47
CA SER A 126 0.30 5.47 17.84
C SER A 126 -0.15 4.25 18.66
N SER A 127 -1.18 3.54 18.20
CA SER A 127 -1.69 2.30 18.81
C SER A 127 -2.15 1.31 17.73
N MET A 128 -2.29 0.04 18.12
CA MET A 128 -2.80 -1.01 17.23
C MET A 128 -4.25 -0.74 16.81
N ASP A 129 -5.09 -0.31 17.75
CA ASP A 129 -6.50 -0.01 17.49
C ASP A 129 -6.64 1.14 16.47
N GLU A 130 -5.85 2.20 16.64
CA GLU A 130 -5.81 3.31 15.68
C GLU A 130 -5.33 2.83 14.30
N ALA A 131 -4.26 2.03 14.23
CA ALA A 131 -3.76 1.48 12.98
C ALA A 131 -4.80 0.61 12.26
N GLN A 132 -5.60 -0.16 13.00
CA GLN A 132 -6.69 -0.97 12.42
C GLN A 132 -7.82 -0.09 11.88
N VAL A 133 -8.20 0.96 12.60
CA VAL A 133 -9.23 1.92 12.15
C VAL A 133 -8.77 2.62 10.86
N GLU A 134 -7.52 3.10 10.83
CA GLU A 134 -6.97 3.73 9.65
C GLU A 134 -6.87 2.74 8.47
N SER A 135 -6.42 1.51 8.69
CA SER A 135 -6.37 0.45 7.68
C SER A 135 -7.76 0.17 7.06
N ALA A 136 -8.83 0.23 7.88
CA ALA A 136 -10.20 0.05 7.38
C ALA A 136 -10.63 1.14 6.39
N LYS A 137 -10.18 2.39 6.56
CA LYS A 137 -10.44 3.50 5.62
C LYS A 137 -9.83 3.21 4.24
N PHE A 138 -8.61 2.64 4.21
CA PHE A 138 -7.98 2.23 2.95
C PHE A 138 -8.73 1.08 2.28
N ALA A 139 -9.27 0.13 3.06
CA ALA A 139 -10.10 -0.95 2.52
C ALA A 139 -11.36 -0.40 1.85
N GLU A 140 -12.04 0.56 2.48
CA GLU A 140 -13.23 1.20 1.90
C GLU A 140 -12.88 2.04 0.66
N TRP A 141 -11.77 2.81 0.71
CA TRP A 141 -11.29 3.54 -0.45
C TRP A 141 -10.98 2.59 -1.63
N ALA A 142 -10.30 1.47 -1.39
CA ALA A 142 -9.99 0.50 -2.43
C ALA A 142 -11.26 -0.08 -3.07
N LYS A 143 -12.28 -0.42 -2.28
CA LYS A 143 -13.58 -0.92 -2.78
C LYS A 143 -14.32 0.12 -3.61
N ALA A 144 -14.19 1.40 -3.28
CA ALA A 144 -14.84 2.49 -4.00
C ALA A 144 -14.21 2.79 -5.38
N GLN A 145 -13.10 2.13 -5.73
CA GLN A 145 -12.48 2.26 -7.06
C GLN A 145 -13.15 1.36 -8.12
N ALA A 146 -14.09 0.48 -7.73
CA ALA A 146 -14.79 -0.46 -8.61
C ALA A 146 -15.72 0.21 -9.60
#